data_99dd6c939e5b24e1bf33983ed296e4dd
#
_entry.id   99dd6c939e5b24e1bf33983ed296e4dd
#
_cell.length_a   1.000
_cell.length_b   1.000
_cell.length_c   1.000
_cell.angle_alpha   90.00
_cell.angle_beta   90.00
_cell.angle_gamma   90.00
#
_symmetry.space_group_name_H-M   'P 1'
#
loop_
_entity.id
_entity.type
_entity.pdbx_description
1 polymer ?
#
loop_
_entity_poly.entity_id
_entity_poly.type
_entity_poly.pdbx_seq_one_letter_code
_entity_poly.pdbx_strand_id
1 'polypeptide(L)'
;YNGKPILIDTTSFEMYQNGPWKAYRQFCEHFLAPLALMSKKDVRLFQLLLSNIDGIPLDIAAEIVPKSTFTNFGLAAHIHAHAKAQKHYEDKKVKKQKLGKMQLLGIVENLKSTIKNLKIKQETEWADYYNDTNYSDIAEKDKQIIVKNFLKKCSSEIVVDLGANDGKFSNIAAENSYVVSMDIDPIAVNTNYLKHNPKIIPIVTNFANPS
;
A
#
# COMPACT_ATOMS: atom_id res chain seq x y z
N TYR A 1 -4.78 -10.80 -6.99
CA TYR A 1 -5.07 -12.24 -6.93
C TYR A 1 -3.78 -13.01 -6.63
N ASN A 2 -3.78 -13.90 -5.66
CA ASN A 2 -2.58 -14.63 -5.20
C ASN A 2 -1.41 -13.70 -4.82
N GLY A 3 -1.70 -12.61 -4.11
CA GLY A 3 -0.70 -11.63 -3.70
C GLY A 3 -0.07 -10.81 -4.83
N LYS A 4 -0.63 -10.87 -6.03
CA LYS A 4 -0.16 -10.07 -7.18
C LYS A 4 -1.26 -9.09 -7.62
N PRO A 5 -0.91 -7.84 -7.94
CA PRO A 5 -1.87 -6.93 -8.55
C PRO A 5 -2.26 -7.46 -9.94
N ILE A 6 -3.57 -7.56 -10.19
CA ILE A 6 -4.12 -7.99 -11.47
C ILE A 6 -5.07 -6.92 -11.96
N LEU A 7 -4.93 -6.55 -13.23
CA LEU A 7 -5.88 -5.66 -13.88
C LEU A 7 -7.15 -6.45 -14.21
N ILE A 8 -8.26 -6.07 -13.58
CA ILE A 8 -9.56 -6.74 -13.74
C ILE A 8 -10.53 -5.99 -14.65
N ASP A 9 -10.36 -4.68 -14.81
CA ASP A 9 -11.20 -3.86 -15.69
C ASP A 9 -10.47 -3.60 -17.01
N THR A 10 -10.86 -4.34 -18.04
CA THR A 10 -10.35 -4.18 -19.41
C THR A 10 -11.21 -3.25 -20.26
N THR A 11 -12.39 -2.88 -19.79
CA THR A 11 -13.34 -2.02 -20.54
C THR A 11 -12.97 -0.54 -20.47
N SER A 12 -12.14 -0.15 -19.53
CA SER A 12 -11.64 1.22 -19.38
C SER A 12 -10.46 1.58 -20.28
N PHE A 13 -9.99 0.66 -21.14
CA PHE A 13 -8.95 0.96 -22.11
C PHE A 13 -9.50 1.72 -23.32
N GLU A 14 -8.87 2.83 -23.62
CA GLU A 14 -9.16 3.61 -24.82
C GLU A 14 -7.91 3.72 -25.71
N MET A 15 -8.11 3.79 -27.02
CA MET A 15 -7.03 4.14 -27.94
C MET A 15 -6.55 5.56 -27.65
N TYR A 16 -5.25 5.72 -27.45
CA TYR A 16 -4.67 7.01 -27.13
C TYR A 16 -4.91 8.01 -28.26
N GLN A 17 -5.46 9.16 -27.92
CA GLN A 17 -5.57 10.33 -28.77
C GLN A 17 -4.77 11.48 -28.15
N ASN A 18 -4.11 12.31 -28.98
CA ASN A 18 -3.37 13.47 -28.49
C ASN A 18 -4.27 14.35 -27.62
N GLY A 19 -3.93 14.49 -26.36
CA GLY A 19 -4.72 15.25 -25.39
C GLY A 19 -4.24 15.01 -23.96
N PRO A 20 -4.88 15.67 -22.97
CA PRO A 20 -4.54 15.48 -21.57
C PRO A 20 -4.85 14.03 -21.14
N TRP A 21 -4.01 13.49 -20.28
CA TRP A 21 -4.30 12.21 -19.64
C TRP A 21 -5.49 12.36 -18.69
N LYS A 22 -6.63 11.78 -19.05
CA LYS A 22 -7.91 11.95 -18.33
C LYS A 22 -7.82 11.45 -16.87
N ALA A 23 -7.12 10.34 -16.63
CA ALA A 23 -7.00 9.74 -15.32
C ALA A 23 -5.81 10.29 -14.48
N TYR A 24 -5.09 11.32 -14.96
CA TYR A 24 -3.89 11.83 -14.28
C TYR A 24 -4.17 12.30 -12.85
N ARG A 25 -5.21 13.09 -12.66
CA ARG A 25 -5.63 13.54 -11.32
C ARG A 25 -5.96 12.36 -10.42
N GLN A 26 -6.81 11.47 -10.92
CA GLN A 26 -7.23 10.27 -10.21
C GLN A 26 -6.03 9.40 -9.82
N PHE A 27 -5.07 9.20 -10.73
CA PHE A 27 -3.83 8.49 -10.41
C PHE A 27 -3.04 9.15 -9.27
N CYS A 28 -2.93 10.48 -9.28
CA CYS A 28 -2.23 11.20 -8.23
C CYS A 28 -2.95 11.09 -6.87
N GLU A 29 -4.27 11.18 -6.84
CA GLU A 29 -5.09 11.14 -5.62
C GLU A 29 -5.21 9.72 -5.01
N HIS A 30 -5.30 8.67 -5.86
CA HIS A 30 -5.47 7.29 -5.41
C HIS A 30 -4.16 6.54 -5.17
N PHE A 31 -3.09 6.86 -5.89
CA PHE A 31 -1.82 6.13 -5.81
C PHE A 31 -0.67 6.97 -5.30
N LEU A 32 -0.38 8.11 -5.94
CA LEU A 32 0.82 8.87 -5.59
C LEU A 32 0.70 9.54 -4.22
N ALA A 33 -0.43 10.16 -3.92
CA ALA A 33 -0.64 10.85 -2.64
C ALA A 33 -0.54 9.89 -1.45
N PRO A 34 -1.28 8.76 -1.39
CA PRO A 34 -1.13 7.81 -0.29
C PRO A 34 0.29 7.26 -0.19
N LEU A 35 0.95 6.90 -1.28
CA LEU A 35 2.33 6.41 -1.27
C LEU A 35 3.32 7.47 -0.75
N ALA A 36 3.14 8.73 -1.13
CA ALA A 36 3.98 9.83 -0.65
C ALA A 36 3.78 10.07 0.85
N LEU A 37 2.55 10.06 1.33
CA LEU A 37 2.20 10.19 2.75
C LEU A 37 2.81 9.04 3.57
N MET A 38 2.62 7.81 3.14
CA MET A 38 3.19 6.62 3.77
C MET A 38 4.72 6.65 3.82
N SER A 39 5.36 7.05 2.72
CA SER A 39 6.82 7.06 2.59
C SER A 39 7.48 8.23 3.31
N LYS A 40 6.86 9.40 3.31
CA LYS A 40 7.49 10.65 3.77
C LYS A 40 7.06 11.09 5.15
N LYS A 41 5.95 10.56 5.66
CA LYS A 41 5.40 10.95 6.95
C LYS A 41 5.16 9.76 7.87
N ASP A 42 4.15 8.94 7.57
CA ASP A 42 3.77 7.81 8.42
C ASP A 42 2.99 6.77 7.58
N VAL A 43 3.36 5.49 7.70
CA VAL A 43 2.72 4.41 6.96
C VAL A 43 1.22 4.33 7.23
N ARG A 44 0.75 4.66 8.43
CA ARG A 44 -0.67 4.62 8.83
C ARG A 44 -1.55 5.61 8.07
N LEU A 45 -0.96 6.60 7.39
CA LEU A 45 -1.71 7.59 6.61
C LEU A 45 -2.42 7.01 5.38
N PHE A 46 -2.16 5.75 5.00
CA PHE A 46 -3.00 5.06 4.02
C PHE A 46 -4.49 5.02 4.44
N GLN A 47 -4.78 5.04 5.75
CA GLN A 47 -6.13 5.04 6.28
C GLN A 47 -6.96 6.28 5.85
N LEU A 48 -6.31 7.33 5.37
CA LEU A 48 -7.04 8.47 4.78
C LEU A 48 -7.86 8.07 3.55
N LEU A 49 -7.52 6.97 2.87
CA LEU A 49 -8.33 6.43 1.77
C LEU A 49 -9.68 5.90 2.25
N LEU A 50 -9.81 5.48 3.51
CA LEU A 50 -11.10 5.00 4.06
C LEU A 50 -12.13 6.14 4.15
N SER A 51 -11.68 7.36 4.41
CA SER A 51 -12.54 8.56 4.47
C SER A 51 -12.60 9.34 3.15
N ASN A 52 -11.70 9.04 2.22
CA ASN A 52 -11.60 9.68 0.91
C ASN A 52 -11.66 8.64 -0.20
N ILE A 53 -12.85 8.05 -0.39
CA ILE A 53 -13.06 6.95 -1.34
C ILE A 53 -12.73 7.36 -2.79
N ASP A 54 -12.88 8.63 -3.13
CA ASP A 54 -12.54 9.20 -4.43
C ASP A 54 -11.07 9.64 -4.55
N GLY A 55 -10.22 9.16 -3.64
CA GLY A 55 -8.80 9.49 -3.54
C GLY A 55 -8.50 10.63 -2.55
N ILE A 56 -7.27 10.68 -2.05
CA ILE A 56 -6.83 11.72 -1.11
C ILE A 56 -6.64 13.03 -1.88
N PRO A 57 -7.38 14.11 -1.55
CA PRO A 57 -7.23 15.41 -2.20
C PRO A 57 -5.78 15.90 -2.13
N LEU A 58 -5.25 16.39 -3.25
CA LEU A 58 -3.82 16.75 -3.34
C LEU A 58 -3.46 17.94 -2.47
N ASP A 59 -4.39 18.83 -2.16
CA ASP A 59 -4.16 19.94 -1.24
C ASP A 59 -3.96 19.43 0.19
N ILE A 60 -4.75 18.45 0.63
CA ILE A 60 -4.57 17.78 1.94
C ILE A 60 -3.23 17.04 1.95
N ALA A 61 -2.92 16.27 0.90
CA ALA A 61 -1.66 15.58 0.82
C ALA A 61 -0.45 16.54 0.86
N ALA A 62 -0.53 17.66 0.12
CA ALA A 62 0.53 18.68 0.06
C ALA A 62 0.78 19.39 1.41
N GLU A 63 -0.25 19.52 2.25
CA GLU A 63 -0.12 20.10 3.59
C GLU A 63 0.50 19.12 4.60
N ILE A 64 0.20 17.82 4.46
CA ILE A 64 0.67 16.81 5.42
C ILE A 64 2.12 16.37 5.12
N VAL A 65 2.51 16.23 3.84
CA VAL A 65 3.88 15.81 3.51
C VAL A 65 4.91 16.84 3.98
N PRO A 66 6.12 16.41 4.40
CA PRO A 66 7.16 17.34 4.84
C PRO A 66 7.56 18.35 3.76
N LYS A 67 7.88 19.58 4.17
CA LYS A 67 8.35 20.64 3.25
C LYS A 67 9.56 20.25 2.42
N SER A 68 10.40 19.32 2.90
CA SER A 68 11.51 18.75 2.12
C SER A 68 11.08 18.07 0.82
N THR A 69 9.81 17.71 0.67
CA THR A 69 9.27 17.13 -0.58
C THR A 69 9.23 18.14 -1.74
N PHE A 70 9.33 19.45 -1.48
CA PHE A 70 9.50 20.46 -2.52
C PHE A 70 10.81 20.33 -3.28
N THR A 71 11.86 19.75 -2.67
CA THR A 71 13.13 19.49 -3.34
C THR A 71 13.12 18.24 -4.22
N ASN A 72 12.10 17.38 -4.07
CA ASN A 72 11.91 16.23 -4.93
C ASN A 72 11.08 16.64 -6.14
N PHE A 73 11.70 16.66 -7.32
CA PHE A 73 11.07 17.16 -8.55
C PHE A 73 9.72 16.49 -8.84
N GLY A 74 9.62 15.16 -8.69
CA GLY A 74 8.36 14.43 -8.93
C GLY A 74 7.26 14.82 -7.94
N LEU A 75 7.55 14.84 -6.63
CA LEU A 75 6.56 15.24 -5.63
C LEU A 75 6.21 16.72 -5.74
N ALA A 76 7.19 17.58 -6.04
CA ALA A 76 6.94 19.00 -6.28
C ALA A 76 5.98 19.22 -7.45
N ALA A 77 6.18 18.50 -8.55
CA ALA A 77 5.34 18.60 -9.75
C ALA A 77 3.95 17.96 -9.56
N HIS A 78 3.91 16.71 -9.09
CA HIS A 78 2.70 15.89 -9.12
C HIS A 78 1.82 16.06 -7.87
N ILE A 79 2.33 16.55 -6.76
CA ILE A 79 1.54 16.86 -5.56
C ILE A 79 1.43 18.37 -5.37
N HIS A 80 2.53 19.08 -5.12
CA HIS A 80 2.46 20.49 -4.74
C HIS A 80 1.98 21.41 -5.85
N ALA A 81 2.59 21.33 -7.05
CA ALA A 81 2.18 22.18 -8.17
C ALA A 81 0.78 21.80 -8.67
N HIS A 82 0.44 20.51 -8.67
CA HIS A 82 -0.88 20.04 -9.06
C HIS A 82 -1.96 20.52 -8.07
N ALA A 83 -1.74 20.40 -6.76
CA ALA A 83 -2.63 20.94 -5.73
C ALA A 83 -2.88 22.46 -5.91
N LYS A 84 -1.79 23.21 -6.13
CA LYS A 84 -1.89 24.66 -6.37
C LYS A 84 -2.66 24.99 -7.66
N ALA A 85 -2.45 24.21 -8.72
CA ALA A 85 -3.16 24.38 -9.99
C ALA A 85 -4.67 24.10 -9.81
N GLN A 86 -5.06 23.06 -9.07
CA GLN A 86 -6.47 22.77 -8.79
C GLN A 86 -7.16 23.96 -8.12
N LYS A 87 -6.61 24.48 -7.01
CA LYS A 87 -7.17 25.66 -6.31
C LYS A 87 -7.31 26.90 -7.21
N HIS A 88 -6.42 27.06 -8.19
CA HIS A 88 -6.44 28.23 -9.08
C HIS A 88 -7.44 28.10 -10.23
N TYR A 89 -7.80 26.88 -10.63
CA TYR A 89 -8.61 26.60 -11.84
C TYR A 89 -10.01 26.07 -11.53
N GLU A 90 -10.42 25.93 -10.26
CA GLU A 90 -11.78 25.54 -9.89
C GLU A 90 -12.85 26.44 -10.51
N ASP A 91 -12.56 27.72 -10.74
CA ASP A 91 -13.49 28.70 -11.29
C ASP A 91 -13.22 29.08 -12.77
N LYS A 92 -12.24 28.47 -13.45
CA LYS A 92 -11.86 28.88 -14.80
C LYS A 92 -11.97 27.76 -15.82
N LYS A 93 -12.62 28.04 -16.96
CA LYS A 93 -12.58 27.14 -18.14
C LYS A 93 -11.14 27.04 -18.65
N VAL A 94 -10.45 25.96 -18.27
CA VAL A 94 -9.08 25.68 -18.72
C VAL A 94 -9.09 25.36 -20.21
N LYS A 95 -8.28 26.06 -20.99
CA LYS A 95 -8.03 25.70 -22.41
C LYS A 95 -7.43 24.28 -22.43
N LYS A 96 -8.08 23.35 -23.14
CA LYS A 96 -7.57 21.98 -23.32
C LYS A 96 -6.20 22.06 -24.00
N GLN A 97 -5.13 21.85 -23.23
CA GLN A 97 -3.79 21.72 -23.79
C GLN A 97 -3.69 20.40 -24.56
N LYS A 98 -3.22 20.49 -25.82
CA LYS A 98 -2.91 19.30 -26.61
C LYS A 98 -1.59 18.70 -26.11
N LEU A 99 -1.65 17.64 -25.33
CA LEU A 99 -0.48 16.89 -24.90
C LEU A 99 -0.12 15.87 -25.98
N GLY A 100 1.09 15.94 -26.50
CA GLY A 100 1.58 14.94 -27.46
C GLY A 100 2.02 13.66 -26.76
N LYS A 101 2.13 12.57 -27.51
CA LYS A 101 2.54 11.24 -26.99
C LYS A 101 3.87 11.29 -26.20
N MET A 102 4.87 12.01 -26.70
CA MET A 102 6.17 12.14 -26.04
C MET A 102 6.08 12.85 -24.68
N GLN A 103 5.25 13.88 -24.59
CA GLN A 103 5.01 14.59 -23.33
C GLN A 103 4.30 13.70 -22.32
N LEU A 104 3.31 12.91 -22.76
CA LEU A 104 2.63 11.92 -21.90
C LEU A 104 3.61 10.89 -21.38
N LEU A 105 4.45 10.32 -22.25
CA LEU A 105 5.49 9.35 -21.84
C LEU A 105 6.46 9.97 -20.82
N GLY A 106 6.84 11.24 -20.98
CA GLY A 106 7.66 11.96 -20.01
C GLY A 106 7.00 12.07 -18.64
N ILE A 107 5.69 12.35 -18.58
CA ILE A 107 4.93 12.36 -17.32
C ILE A 107 4.93 10.96 -16.66
N VAL A 108 4.65 9.92 -17.44
CA VAL A 108 4.59 8.53 -16.94
C VAL A 108 5.95 8.07 -16.42
N GLU A 109 7.05 8.34 -17.14
CA GLU A 109 8.40 7.97 -16.68
C GLU A 109 8.82 8.78 -15.43
N ASN A 110 8.41 10.05 -15.32
CA ASN A 110 8.65 10.82 -14.10
C ASN A 110 7.89 10.27 -12.92
N LEU A 111 6.61 9.93 -13.08
CA LEU A 111 5.80 9.27 -12.04
C LEU A 111 6.40 7.93 -11.62
N LYS A 112 6.79 7.10 -12.57
CA LYS A 112 7.46 5.81 -12.32
C LYS A 112 8.75 5.97 -11.52
N SER A 113 9.60 6.93 -11.91
CA SER A 113 10.83 7.25 -11.18
C SER A 113 10.54 7.76 -9.77
N THR A 114 9.53 8.64 -9.64
CA THR A 114 9.10 9.17 -8.34
C THR A 114 8.65 8.04 -7.41
N ILE A 115 7.78 7.15 -7.89
CA ILE A 115 7.26 6.03 -7.10
C ILE A 115 8.38 5.05 -6.70
N LYS A 116 9.32 4.74 -7.59
CA LYS A 116 10.47 3.87 -7.27
C LYS A 116 11.32 4.40 -6.11
N ASN A 117 11.35 5.71 -5.92
CA ASN A 117 12.12 6.37 -4.86
C ASN A 117 11.33 6.57 -3.57
N LEU A 118 10.04 6.21 -3.55
CA LEU A 118 9.23 6.20 -2.33
C LEU A 118 9.46 4.89 -1.59
N LYS A 119 10.22 4.96 -0.50
CA LYS A 119 10.45 3.82 0.38
C LYS A 119 9.72 4.05 1.70
N ILE A 120 9.02 3.02 2.18
CA ILE A 120 8.38 3.03 3.49
C ILE A 120 9.44 2.68 4.52
N LYS A 121 9.52 3.45 5.62
CA LYS A 121 10.37 3.11 6.76
C LYS A 121 9.79 1.86 7.43
N GLN A 122 10.66 0.91 7.76
CA GLN A 122 10.28 -0.37 8.38
C GLN A 122 10.32 -0.30 9.91
N GLU A 123 9.96 0.82 10.51
CA GLU A 123 9.97 1.01 11.95
C GLU A 123 8.54 1.21 12.43
N THR A 124 7.96 0.18 13.06
CA THR A 124 6.73 0.29 13.84
C THR A 124 6.94 -0.38 15.19
N GLU A 125 6.10 -0.04 16.17
CA GLU A 125 6.14 -0.59 17.52
C GLU A 125 6.04 -2.13 17.55
N TRP A 126 5.40 -2.73 16.53
CA TRP A 126 5.17 -4.17 16.43
C TRP A 126 6.06 -4.89 15.41
N ALA A 127 6.86 -4.15 14.62
CA ALA A 127 7.74 -4.75 13.62
C ALA A 127 8.83 -5.63 14.24
N ASP A 128 9.26 -5.33 15.46
CA ASP A 128 10.27 -6.06 16.24
C ASP A 128 9.69 -6.92 17.36
N TYR A 129 8.36 -7.15 17.37
CA TYR A 129 7.68 -7.87 18.45
C TYR A 129 8.35 -9.19 18.88
N TYR A 130 8.85 -9.98 17.92
CA TYR A 130 9.50 -11.25 18.24
C TYR A 130 10.91 -11.11 18.82
N ASN A 131 11.57 -9.97 18.66
CA ASN A 131 12.88 -9.70 19.24
C ASN A 131 12.74 -9.11 20.66
N ASP A 132 11.57 -8.59 21.00
CA ASP A 132 11.28 -7.91 22.29
C ASP A 132 10.29 -8.70 23.16
N THR A 133 10.09 -9.99 22.87
CA THR A 133 9.21 -10.85 23.68
C THR A 133 9.92 -11.42 24.88
N ASN A 134 9.21 -11.47 26.03
CA ASN A 134 9.66 -12.14 27.25
C ASN A 134 9.68 -13.69 27.14
N TYR A 135 9.48 -14.25 25.94
CA TYR A 135 9.51 -15.69 25.71
C TYR A 135 10.95 -16.16 25.51
N SER A 136 11.33 -17.22 26.24
CA SER A 136 12.56 -17.92 25.93
C SER A 136 12.44 -18.65 24.59
N ASP A 137 13.56 -18.84 23.88
CA ASP A 137 13.60 -19.59 22.62
C ASP A 137 12.97 -20.99 22.73
N ILE A 138 13.05 -21.59 23.92
CA ILE A 138 12.44 -22.89 24.21
C ILE A 138 10.93 -22.80 24.22
N ALA A 139 10.37 -21.82 24.94
CA ALA A 139 8.92 -21.62 25.03
C ALA A 139 8.31 -21.31 23.66
N GLU A 140 9.04 -20.57 22.81
CA GLU A 140 8.59 -20.26 21.46
C GLU A 140 8.58 -21.49 20.56
N LYS A 141 9.62 -22.33 20.61
CA LYS A 141 9.65 -23.61 19.89
C LYS A 141 8.53 -24.55 20.34
N ASP A 142 8.28 -24.64 21.62
CA ASP A 142 7.18 -25.45 22.17
C ASP A 142 5.82 -24.95 21.65
N LYS A 143 5.60 -23.63 21.63
CA LYS A 143 4.39 -23.02 21.06
C LYS A 143 4.22 -23.40 19.58
N GLN A 144 5.29 -23.35 18.78
CA GLN A 144 5.23 -23.75 17.36
C GLN A 144 4.85 -25.23 17.21
N ILE A 145 5.41 -26.11 18.04
CA ILE A 145 5.09 -27.55 18.04
C ILE A 145 3.62 -27.78 18.40
N ILE A 146 3.13 -27.10 19.43
CA ILE A 146 1.74 -27.20 19.86
C ILE A 146 0.81 -26.77 18.74
N VAL A 147 1.02 -25.58 18.15
CA VAL A 147 0.21 -25.07 17.05
C VAL A 147 0.23 -26.02 15.86
N LYS A 148 1.42 -26.52 15.47
CA LYS A 148 1.55 -27.49 14.38
C LYS A 148 0.75 -28.77 14.63
N ASN A 149 0.75 -29.27 15.85
CA ASN A 149 0.00 -30.46 16.24
C ASN A 149 -1.53 -30.22 16.20
N PHE A 150 -1.99 -29.04 16.63
CA PHE A 150 -3.42 -28.68 16.50
C PHE A 150 -3.84 -28.59 15.04
N LEU A 151 -3.08 -27.91 14.21
CA LEU A 151 -3.39 -27.75 12.79
C LEU A 151 -3.48 -29.10 12.07
N LYS A 152 -2.58 -30.05 12.39
CA LYS A 152 -2.65 -31.41 11.84
C LYS A 152 -3.93 -32.15 12.21
N LYS A 153 -4.45 -31.93 13.43
CA LYS A 153 -5.71 -32.56 13.87
C LYS A 153 -6.93 -31.96 13.20
N CYS A 154 -6.90 -30.67 12.89
CA CYS A 154 -8.03 -29.96 12.27
C CYS A 154 -8.19 -30.24 10.76
N SER A 155 -7.10 -30.57 10.05
CA SER A 155 -7.07 -30.89 8.60
C SER A 155 -7.88 -29.93 7.74
N SER A 156 -7.73 -28.62 7.96
CA SER A 156 -8.49 -27.59 7.28
C SER A 156 -7.81 -27.17 5.97
N GLU A 157 -8.59 -26.97 4.90
CA GLU A 157 -8.06 -26.43 3.62
C GLU A 157 -7.69 -24.95 3.74
N ILE A 158 -8.42 -24.20 4.56
CA ILE A 158 -8.22 -22.77 4.77
C ILE A 158 -8.06 -22.50 6.26
N VAL A 159 -7.04 -21.76 6.62
CA VAL A 159 -6.78 -21.27 7.99
C VAL A 159 -6.81 -19.75 7.98
N VAL A 160 -7.43 -19.16 8.99
CA VAL A 160 -7.38 -17.70 9.24
C VAL A 160 -6.50 -17.49 10.47
N ASP A 161 -5.43 -16.72 10.30
CA ASP A 161 -4.49 -16.35 11.36
C ASP A 161 -4.73 -14.89 11.75
N LEU A 162 -5.28 -14.68 12.95
CA LEU A 162 -5.68 -13.38 13.48
C LEU A 162 -4.58 -12.84 14.41
N GLY A 163 -4.06 -11.64 14.12
CA GLY A 163 -2.89 -11.10 14.83
C GLY A 163 -1.61 -11.81 14.39
N ALA A 164 -1.49 -12.02 13.08
CA ALA A 164 -0.46 -12.87 12.49
C ALA A 164 0.95 -12.28 12.55
N ASN A 165 1.07 -10.97 12.85
CA ASN A 165 2.33 -10.24 12.83
C ASN A 165 3.08 -10.46 11.49
N ASP A 166 4.35 -10.84 11.53
CA ASP A 166 5.17 -11.15 10.35
C ASP A 166 4.84 -12.49 9.69
N GLY A 167 3.81 -13.21 10.16
CA GLY A 167 3.32 -14.46 9.59
C GLY A 167 4.09 -15.71 10.03
N LYS A 168 4.74 -15.71 11.17
CA LYS A 168 5.48 -16.88 11.68
C LYS A 168 4.58 -18.12 11.80
N PHE A 169 3.41 -17.98 12.44
CA PHE A 169 2.44 -19.09 12.58
C PHE A 169 1.67 -19.36 11.29
N SER A 170 1.42 -18.31 10.48
CA SER A 170 0.90 -18.47 9.13
C SER A 170 1.75 -19.40 8.28
N ASN A 171 3.08 -19.31 8.37
CA ASN A 171 3.98 -20.19 7.62
C ASN A 171 3.89 -21.66 8.09
N ILE A 172 3.66 -21.90 9.37
CA ILE A 172 3.43 -23.27 9.90
C ILE A 172 2.11 -23.82 9.35
N ALA A 173 1.05 -23.01 9.33
CA ALA A 173 -0.24 -23.42 8.78
C ALA A 173 -0.17 -23.67 7.27
N ALA A 174 0.63 -22.88 6.54
CA ALA A 174 0.80 -22.97 5.09
C ALA A 174 1.49 -24.27 4.62
N GLU A 175 2.09 -25.05 5.54
CA GLU A 175 2.60 -26.39 5.16
C GLU A 175 1.49 -27.26 4.56
N ASN A 176 0.25 -27.18 5.08
CA ASN A 176 -0.86 -28.06 4.70
C ASN A 176 -2.13 -27.33 4.23
N SER A 177 -2.23 -26.01 4.38
CA SER A 177 -3.44 -25.22 4.17
C SER A 177 -3.15 -23.95 3.36
N TYR A 178 -4.18 -23.33 2.78
CA TYR A 178 -4.13 -21.92 2.41
C TYR A 178 -4.39 -21.06 3.64
N VAL A 179 -3.70 -19.93 3.76
CA VAL A 179 -3.78 -19.08 4.94
C VAL A 179 -4.18 -17.67 4.58
N VAL A 180 -5.19 -17.14 5.26
CA VAL A 180 -5.49 -15.71 5.29
C VAL A 180 -4.88 -15.16 6.57
N SER A 181 -3.79 -14.41 6.43
CA SER A 181 -2.97 -13.87 7.52
C SER A 181 -3.35 -12.41 7.73
N MET A 182 -3.86 -12.08 8.91
CA MET A 182 -4.43 -10.77 9.19
C MET A 182 -3.73 -10.10 10.37
N ASP A 183 -3.33 -8.83 10.20
CA ASP A 183 -2.78 -8.01 11.28
C ASP A 183 -3.14 -6.55 11.08
N ILE A 184 -3.12 -5.77 12.16
CA ILE A 184 -3.36 -4.33 12.13
C ILE A 184 -2.09 -3.55 11.71
N ASP A 185 -0.89 -4.12 11.96
CA ASP A 185 0.36 -3.45 11.65
C ASP A 185 0.75 -3.64 10.16
N PRO A 186 0.70 -2.57 9.34
CA PRO A 186 1.02 -2.65 7.93
C PRO A 186 2.48 -3.05 7.66
N ILE A 187 3.41 -2.80 8.59
CA ILE A 187 4.83 -3.18 8.42
C ILE A 187 5.00 -4.68 8.66
N ALA A 188 4.38 -5.22 9.70
CA ALA A 188 4.37 -6.65 9.97
C ALA A 188 3.75 -7.43 8.79
N VAL A 189 2.58 -6.96 8.30
CA VAL A 189 1.92 -7.54 7.12
C VAL A 189 2.80 -7.44 5.87
N ASN A 190 3.48 -6.31 5.64
CA ASN A 190 4.41 -6.17 4.53
C ASN A 190 5.60 -7.12 4.65
N THR A 191 6.13 -7.33 5.86
CA THR A 191 7.21 -8.29 6.13
C THR A 191 6.76 -9.71 5.76
N ASN A 192 5.54 -10.09 6.14
CA ASN A 192 4.94 -11.36 5.75
C ASN A 192 4.77 -11.47 4.22
N TYR A 193 4.24 -10.43 3.58
CA TYR A 193 4.07 -10.37 2.13
C TYR A 193 5.39 -10.58 1.37
N LEU A 194 6.47 -9.97 1.83
CA LEU A 194 7.80 -10.07 1.19
C LEU A 194 8.45 -11.46 1.32
N LYS A 195 7.92 -12.35 2.17
CA LYS A 195 8.34 -13.76 2.22
C LYS A 195 7.87 -14.56 0.99
N HIS A 196 6.96 -13.99 0.19
CA HIS A 196 6.46 -14.55 -1.08
C HIS A 196 5.92 -15.98 -0.97
N ASN A 197 5.30 -16.37 0.15
CA ASN A 197 4.68 -17.68 0.28
C ASN A 197 3.35 -17.72 -0.53
N PRO A 198 3.24 -18.56 -1.60
CA PRO A 198 2.07 -18.56 -2.47
C PRO A 198 0.78 -19.07 -1.82
N LYS A 199 0.90 -19.70 -0.64
CA LYS A 199 -0.26 -20.19 0.13
C LYS A 199 -0.76 -19.16 1.16
N ILE A 200 -0.06 -18.04 1.37
CA ILE A 200 -0.41 -17.03 2.37
C ILE A 200 -0.91 -15.77 1.67
N ILE A 201 -2.05 -15.27 2.11
CA ILE A 201 -2.59 -13.96 1.70
C ILE A 201 -2.52 -13.03 2.91
N PRO A 202 -1.50 -12.18 3.02
CA PRO A 202 -1.39 -11.22 4.11
C PRO A 202 -2.32 -10.02 3.87
N ILE A 203 -3.07 -9.62 4.90
CA ILE A 203 -4.06 -8.55 4.83
C ILE A 203 -3.88 -7.63 6.04
N VAL A 204 -3.83 -6.31 5.79
CA VAL A 204 -3.92 -5.31 6.86
C VAL A 204 -5.39 -5.13 7.22
N THR A 205 -5.74 -5.43 8.48
CA THR A 205 -7.12 -5.24 8.95
C THR A 205 -7.18 -4.96 10.44
N ASN A 206 -8.17 -4.16 10.83
CA ASN A 206 -8.49 -3.91 12.23
C ASN A 206 -9.70 -4.77 12.63
N PHE A 207 -9.52 -5.73 13.55
CA PHE A 207 -10.60 -6.62 13.98
C PHE A 207 -11.70 -5.91 14.76
N ALA A 208 -11.40 -4.77 15.37
CA ALA A 208 -12.42 -3.96 16.04
C ALA A 208 -13.28 -3.15 15.05
N ASN A 209 -12.77 -2.92 13.85
CA ASN A 209 -13.48 -2.26 12.74
C ASN A 209 -13.01 -2.84 11.40
N PRO A 210 -13.54 -4.00 10.99
CA PRO A 210 -13.06 -4.77 9.85
C PRO A 210 -13.56 -4.25 8.47
N SER A 211 -14.13 -3.06 8.40
CA SER A 211 -14.64 -2.44 7.16
C SER A 211 -13.54 -2.03 6.19
#